data_b2079a4e652d5dd040cd081d2226afce
#
_entry.id   b2079a4e652d5dd040cd081d2226afce
#
_cell.length_a   1.000
_cell.length_b   1.000
_cell.length_c   1.000
_cell.angle_alpha   90.00
_cell.angle_beta   90.00
_cell.angle_gamma   90.00
#
_symmetry.space_group_name_H-M   'P 1'
#
loop_
_entity.id
_entity.type
_entity.pdbx_description
1 polymer ?
#
loop_
_entity_poly.entity_id
_entity_poly.type
_entity_poly.pdbx_seq_one_letter_code
_entity_poly.pdbx_strand_id
1 'polypeptide(L)'
;MARTNVLIALAMAAAVAAGCGSREPAGGGAGDQGAGNAKYTIAVIPKGTTHEFWKSVHAGAVKASRETGIEVIWKGPLKEDDREAQIAVVENFVTRGVSGIVLAPLDDTALRPAVSNAVRSDIPVVIIDSDLQGDEHISFVATDNYKGGQLAGKEMARLLNGKGRIVVLRYQEGSASTTNREKGFLDEIARHPGIRVVSANQYGGATTESAYRASENLLAPLKKGGKLDIDGIFCPNESTTFGMLRALQDSKLAGTVRFIGFDSSEKLVQALSAGEIDALVLQDPFKMGYLGVKTLVDHLNGKEVPRRVDTGVTLVTRQNMQQPEIQQLLKPDLDQWLK
;
A
#
# COMPACT_ATOMS: atom_id res chain seq x y z
N MET A 1 -34.01 -62.93 -35.43
CA MET A 1 -34.64 -63.69 -34.32
C MET A 1 -35.06 -62.63 -33.30
N ALA A 2 -36.31 -62.20 -33.34
CA ALA A 2 -37.49 -62.72 -32.66
C ALA A 2 -37.34 -62.42 -31.11
N ARG A 3 -38.06 -61.57 -30.55
CA ARG A 3 -39.46 -61.46 -30.03
C ARG A 3 -39.26 -60.97 -28.56
N THR A 4 -40.05 -60.24 -27.78
CA THR A 4 -41.48 -59.88 -27.91
C THR A 4 -41.80 -58.90 -26.74
N ASN A 5 -42.73 -58.00 -27.02
CA ASN A 5 -43.49 -57.13 -26.12
C ASN A 5 -43.93 -57.74 -24.79
N VAL A 6 -44.26 -56.89 -23.76
CA VAL A 6 -45.60 -56.80 -23.18
C VAL A 6 -45.77 -55.48 -22.40
N LEU A 7 -46.80 -54.72 -22.77
CA LEU A 7 -47.50 -53.70 -22.01
C LEU A 7 -48.37 -54.32 -20.93
N ILE A 8 -48.50 -53.65 -19.75
CA ILE A 8 -49.77 -53.67 -18.98
C ILE A 8 -49.91 -52.31 -18.26
N ALA A 9 -50.94 -51.58 -18.60
CA ALA A 9 -51.50 -50.46 -17.86
C ALA A 9 -52.60 -50.97 -16.94
N LEU A 10 -52.76 -50.41 -15.78
CA LEU A 10 -54.07 -50.29 -15.14
C LEU A 10 -54.13 -49.15 -14.11
N ALA A 11 -55.26 -48.49 -14.10
CA ALA A 11 -55.65 -47.25 -13.48
C ALA A 11 -56.41 -47.41 -12.16
N MET A 12 -56.73 -46.25 -11.53
CA MET A 12 -57.78 -45.96 -10.53
C MET A 12 -57.40 -46.27 -9.07
N ALA A 13 -57.78 -45.50 -8.06
CA ALA A 13 -58.83 -44.51 -7.86
C ALA A 13 -58.55 -43.63 -6.63
N ALA A 14 -59.22 -42.48 -6.55
CA ALA A 14 -59.22 -41.48 -5.48
C ALA A 14 -59.82 -41.94 -4.13
N ALA A 15 -59.36 -41.36 -3.04
CA ALA A 15 -60.18 -41.14 -1.85
C ALA A 15 -59.74 -39.85 -1.11
N VAL A 16 -60.71 -38.97 -0.97
CA VAL A 16 -60.68 -37.72 -0.22
C VAL A 16 -60.95 -38.06 1.24
N ALA A 17 -60.18 -37.51 2.18
CA ALA A 17 -60.59 -37.32 3.58
C ALA A 17 -60.01 -36.05 4.13
N ALA A 18 -60.88 -35.11 4.43
CA ALA A 18 -60.60 -33.87 5.17
C ALA A 18 -60.34 -34.16 6.64
N GLY A 19 -59.33 -33.57 7.18
CA GLY A 19 -59.03 -33.56 8.64
C GLY A 19 -58.46 -32.23 9.02
N CYS A 20 -59.30 -31.32 9.58
CA CYS A 20 -58.89 -30.11 10.31
C CYS A 20 -58.12 -30.52 11.56
N GLY A 21 -56.94 -29.98 11.71
CA GLY A 21 -56.14 -30.05 12.93
C GLY A 21 -55.26 -28.82 13.04
N SER A 22 -55.75 -27.86 13.81
CA SER A 22 -55.01 -26.68 14.26
C SER A 22 -53.78 -27.11 15.06
N ARG A 23 -52.59 -26.66 14.64
CA ARG A 23 -51.41 -26.67 15.48
C ARG A 23 -50.70 -25.30 15.36
N GLU A 24 -50.55 -24.66 16.51
CA GLU A 24 -49.77 -23.43 16.75
C GLU A 24 -48.30 -23.58 16.31
N PRO A 25 -47.63 -22.49 15.88
CA PRO A 25 -46.24 -22.53 15.49
C PRO A 25 -45.35 -22.44 16.75
N ALA A 26 -44.68 -23.53 17.06
CA ALA A 26 -43.59 -23.51 18.03
C ALA A 26 -42.35 -22.82 17.38
N GLY A 27 -41.77 -21.95 18.16
CA GLY A 27 -40.79 -20.95 17.81
C GLY A 27 -39.42 -21.38 17.35
N GLY A 28 -38.70 -20.39 16.85
CA GLY A 28 -37.25 -20.23 17.00
C GLY A 28 -36.38 -20.98 15.99
N GLY A 29 -36.49 -20.67 14.72
CA GLY A 29 -35.37 -20.81 13.82
C GLY A 29 -34.53 -19.55 13.88
N ALA A 30 -33.30 -19.62 14.43
CA ALA A 30 -32.31 -18.55 14.29
C ALA A 30 -32.12 -18.32 12.80
N GLY A 31 -32.54 -17.17 12.34
CA GLY A 31 -32.33 -16.74 10.97
C GLY A 31 -30.83 -16.73 10.69
N ASP A 32 -30.43 -17.55 9.79
CA ASP A 32 -29.23 -17.35 8.96
C ASP A 32 -29.32 -15.92 8.42
N GLN A 33 -28.54 -15.01 9.00
CA GLN A 33 -28.35 -13.68 8.43
C GLN A 33 -27.58 -13.92 7.15
N GLY A 34 -28.31 -14.21 6.08
CA GLY A 34 -27.83 -14.29 4.74
C GLY A 34 -26.91 -13.10 4.47
N ALA A 35 -25.69 -13.38 4.04
CA ALA A 35 -24.78 -12.42 3.47
C ALA A 35 -25.57 -11.67 2.39
N GLY A 36 -26.05 -10.46 2.72
CA GLY A 36 -26.75 -9.59 1.78
C GLY A 36 -25.81 -9.42 0.59
N ASN A 37 -26.32 -9.70 -0.61
CA ASN A 37 -25.57 -9.57 -1.85
C ASN A 37 -25.04 -8.12 -1.92
N ALA A 38 -23.75 -7.93 -1.62
CA ALA A 38 -23.13 -6.62 -1.65
C ALA A 38 -23.29 -6.05 -3.07
N LYS A 39 -23.72 -4.80 -3.17
CA LYS A 39 -23.98 -4.15 -4.48
C LYS A 39 -22.77 -4.20 -5.41
N TYR A 40 -21.57 -4.11 -4.87
CA TYR A 40 -20.30 -4.17 -5.61
C TYR A 40 -19.29 -5.03 -4.88
N THR A 41 -18.47 -5.75 -5.66
CA THR A 41 -17.26 -6.44 -5.18
C THR A 41 -16.04 -5.73 -5.76
N ILE A 42 -15.19 -5.17 -4.90
CA ILE A 42 -13.99 -4.41 -5.28
C ILE A 42 -12.74 -5.18 -4.86
N ALA A 43 -11.83 -5.40 -5.81
CA ALA A 43 -10.50 -5.92 -5.51
C ALA A 43 -9.57 -4.76 -5.10
N VAL A 44 -8.91 -4.89 -3.95
CA VAL A 44 -7.86 -3.96 -3.50
C VAL A 44 -6.52 -4.68 -3.50
N ILE A 45 -5.61 -4.23 -4.38
CA ILE A 45 -4.38 -4.94 -4.73
C ILE A 45 -3.16 -4.08 -4.33
N PRO A 46 -2.50 -4.38 -3.20
CA PRO A 46 -1.28 -3.69 -2.77
C PRO A 46 -0.05 -4.15 -3.56
N LYS A 47 1.09 -3.44 -3.43
CA LYS A 47 2.39 -3.91 -3.93
C LYS A 47 2.87 -5.16 -3.19
N GLY A 48 2.57 -5.24 -1.90
CA GLY A 48 2.95 -6.35 -1.01
C GLY A 48 2.07 -6.38 0.23
N THR A 49 2.25 -7.39 1.07
CA THR A 49 1.40 -7.59 2.27
C THR A 49 2.18 -7.62 3.59
N THR A 50 3.50 -7.39 3.55
CA THR A 50 4.36 -7.56 4.73
C THR A 50 4.69 -6.28 5.50
N HIS A 51 4.62 -5.09 4.86
CA HIS A 51 4.94 -3.81 5.51
C HIS A 51 3.76 -3.28 6.33
N GLU A 52 4.05 -2.52 7.40
CA GLU A 52 3.02 -1.85 8.21
C GLU A 52 2.21 -0.85 7.40
N PHE A 53 2.85 -0.21 6.41
CA PHE A 53 2.20 0.66 5.44
C PHE A 53 0.97 0.00 4.79
N TRP A 54 1.10 -1.24 4.31
CA TRP A 54 0.00 -1.95 3.64
C TRP A 54 -1.11 -2.39 4.58
N LYS A 55 -0.79 -2.68 5.85
CA LYS A 55 -1.83 -2.94 6.87
C LYS A 55 -2.70 -1.70 7.08
N SER A 56 -2.10 -0.52 7.07
CA SER A 56 -2.81 0.74 7.21
C SER A 56 -3.70 1.04 5.99
N VAL A 57 -3.22 0.79 4.77
CA VAL A 57 -4.03 0.87 3.54
C VAL A 57 -5.21 -0.10 3.61
N HIS A 58 -4.97 -1.34 4.04
CA HIS A 58 -6.03 -2.35 4.20
C HIS A 58 -7.11 -1.89 5.19
N ALA A 59 -6.71 -1.38 6.36
CA ALA A 59 -7.64 -0.86 7.36
C ALA A 59 -8.53 0.27 6.81
N GLY A 60 -7.94 1.19 6.02
CA GLY A 60 -8.68 2.22 5.31
C GLY A 60 -9.70 1.67 4.31
N ALA A 61 -9.31 0.66 3.53
CA ALA A 61 -10.20 -0.01 2.58
C ALA A 61 -11.35 -0.73 3.30
N VAL A 62 -11.08 -1.40 4.42
CA VAL A 62 -12.12 -2.05 5.26
C VAL A 62 -13.09 -1.02 5.84
N LYS A 63 -12.60 0.13 6.30
CA LYS A 63 -13.48 1.24 6.74
C LYS A 63 -14.43 1.67 5.63
N ALA A 64 -13.91 1.90 4.42
CA ALA A 64 -14.74 2.27 3.28
C ALA A 64 -15.75 1.18 2.92
N SER A 65 -15.37 -0.10 2.96
CA SER A 65 -16.26 -1.26 2.77
C SER A 65 -17.44 -1.23 3.74
N ARG A 66 -17.16 -1.09 5.06
CA ARG A 66 -18.21 -1.05 6.10
C ARG A 66 -19.18 0.14 5.94
N GLU A 67 -18.66 1.32 5.56
CA GLU A 67 -19.49 2.52 5.37
C GLU A 67 -20.34 2.47 4.10
N THR A 68 -19.90 1.78 3.06
CA THR A 68 -20.58 1.75 1.76
C THR A 68 -21.39 0.48 1.53
N GLY A 69 -21.26 -0.53 2.40
CA GLY A 69 -21.94 -1.82 2.26
C GLY A 69 -21.46 -2.64 1.06
N ILE A 70 -20.24 -2.40 0.55
CA ILE A 70 -19.63 -3.16 -0.54
C ILE A 70 -18.72 -4.27 0.00
N GLU A 71 -18.46 -5.29 -0.82
CA GLU A 71 -17.43 -6.27 -0.55
C GLU A 71 -16.06 -5.78 -1.01
N VAL A 72 -15.07 -5.83 -0.13
CA VAL A 72 -13.65 -5.58 -0.47
C VAL A 72 -12.87 -6.89 -0.38
N ILE A 73 -12.21 -7.27 -1.47
CA ILE A 73 -11.29 -8.41 -1.50
C ILE A 73 -9.86 -7.85 -1.49
N TRP A 74 -9.16 -8.07 -0.38
CA TRP A 74 -7.75 -7.71 -0.23
C TRP A 74 -6.85 -8.85 -0.70
N LYS A 75 -6.11 -8.63 -1.78
CA LYS A 75 -5.19 -9.64 -2.34
C LYS A 75 -4.04 -8.99 -3.09
N GLY A 76 -2.82 -9.37 -2.77
CA GLY A 76 -1.61 -8.94 -3.45
C GLY A 76 -0.48 -9.96 -3.31
N PRO A 77 0.67 -9.71 -3.92
CA PRO A 77 1.86 -10.53 -3.70
C PRO A 77 2.33 -10.42 -2.25
N LEU A 78 3.11 -11.40 -1.81
CA LEU A 78 3.69 -11.37 -0.47
C LEU A 78 4.78 -10.29 -0.36
N LYS A 79 5.59 -10.13 -1.40
CA LYS A 79 6.72 -9.19 -1.46
C LYS A 79 6.52 -8.17 -2.59
N GLU A 80 7.09 -6.99 -2.40
CA GLU A 80 6.99 -5.89 -3.36
C GLU A 80 7.96 -5.99 -4.56
N ASP A 81 8.56 -7.14 -4.80
CA ASP A 81 9.42 -7.45 -5.97
C ASP A 81 8.81 -8.50 -6.91
N ASP A 82 7.63 -9.00 -6.60
CA ASP A 82 6.96 -10.03 -7.38
C ASP A 82 5.96 -9.42 -8.37
N ARG A 83 6.49 -8.86 -9.47
CA ARG A 83 5.70 -8.24 -10.54
C ARG A 83 4.75 -9.24 -11.21
N GLU A 84 5.23 -10.44 -11.47
CA GLU A 84 4.46 -11.50 -12.14
C GLU A 84 3.26 -11.91 -11.29
N ALA A 85 3.47 -12.09 -9.99
CA ALA A 85 2.36 -12.38 -9.07
C ALA A 85 1.34 -11.24 -9.03
N GLN A 86 1.78 -9.96 -9.04
CA GLN A 86 0.83 -8.86 -9.05
C GLN A 86 0.02 -8.78 -10.35
N ILE A 87 0.65 -8.98 -11.50
CA ILE A 87 -0.03 -9.06 -12.81
C ILE A 87 -1.06 -10.18 -12.77
N ALA A 88 -0.67 -11.39 -12.36
CA ALA A 88 -1.57 -12.54 -12.26
C ALA A 88 -2.76 -12.28 -11.31
N VAL A 89 -2.56 -11.55 -10.21
CA VAL A 89 -3.65 -11.14 -9.31
C VAL A 89 -4.64 -10.22 -10.02
N VAL A 90 -4.17 -9.22 -10.76
CA VAL A 90 -5.03 -8.32 -11.54
C VAL A 90 -5.85 -9.12 -12.58
N GLU A 91 -5.18 -9.94 -13.38
CA GLU A 91 -5.83 -10.76 -14.44
C GLU A 91 -6.85 -11.75 -13.86
N ASN A 92 -6.57 -12.32 -12.69
CA ASN A 92 -7.52 -13.19 -11.98
C ASN A 92 -8.80 -12.42 -11.62
N PHE A 93 -8.69 -11.21 -11.10
CA PHE A 93 -9.86 -10.38 -10.77
C PHE A 93 -10.62 -9.91 -12.00
N VAL A 94 -9.93 -9.64 -13.12
CA VAL A 94 -10.58 -9.38 -14.42
C VAL A 94 -11.41 -10.60 -14.84
N THR A 95 -10.83 -11.79 -14.79
CA THR A 95 -11.52 -13.05 -15.13
C THR A 95 -12.72 -13.31 -14.21
N ARG A 96 -12.64 -12.95 -12.95
CA ARG A 96 -13.74 -13.10 -11.98
C ARG A 96 -14.86 -12.07 -12.15
N GLY A 97 -14.68 -11.06 -12.98
CA GLY A 97 -15.66 -10.02 -13.23
C GLY A 97 -15.99 -9.18 -11.99
N VAL A 98 -14.97 -8.75 -11.22
CA VAL A 98 -15.17 -7.82 -10.09
C VAL A 98 -15.73 -6.49 -10.58
N SER A 99 -16.44 -5.76 -9.72
CA SER A 99 -17.06 -4.47 -10.08
C SER A 99 -16.03 -3.36 -10.33
N GLY A 100 -14.81 -3.49 -9.78
CA GLY A 100 -13.74 -2.55 -9.98
C GLY A 100 -12.48 -2.95 -9.22
N ILE A 101 -11.37 -2.29 -9.53
CA ILE A 101 -10.05 -2.58 -8.97
C ILE A 101 -9.45 -1.30 -8.38
N VAL A 102 -8.94 -1.39 -7.15
CA VAL A 102 -8.04 -0.40 -6.54
C VAL A 102 -6.65 -1.01 -6.52
N LEU A 103 -5.71 -0.46 -7.28
CA LEU A 103 -4.39 -1.02 -7.51
C LEU A 103 -3.28 -0.07 -7.06
N ALA A 104 -2.34 -0.56 -6.27
CA ALA A 104 -1.04 0.06 -6.07
C ALA A 104 -0.02 -0.62 -7.00
N PRO A 105 0.32 -0.09 -8.16
CA PRO A 105 1.20 -0.77 -9.10
C PRO A 105 2.62 -0.86 -8.54
N LEU A 106 3.17 -2.07 -8.56
CA LEU A 106 4.53 -2.36 -8.16
C LEU A 106 5.54 -1.76 -9.15
N ASP A 107 5.17 -1.74 -10.42
CA ASP A 107 5.96 -1.21 -11.53
C ASP A 107 5.06 -0.36 -12.43
N ASP A 108 5.50 0.86 -12.72
CA ASP A 108 4.70 1.88 -13.43
C ASP A 108 4.46 1.56 -14.92
N THR A 109 5.21 0.62 -15.47
CA THR A 109 5.14 0.20 -16.87
C THR A 109 4.61 -1.23 -17.01
N ALA A 110 5.12 -2.17 -16.20
CA ALA A 110 4.81 -3.59 -16.33
C ALA A 110 3.33 -3.92 -16.04
N LEU A 111 2.66 -3.11 -15.21
CA LEU A 111 1.24 -3.31 -14.87
C LEU A 111 0.27 -2.71 -15.91
N ARG A 112 0.75 -1.89 -16.86
CA ARG A 112 -0.12 -1.26 -17.87
C ARG A 112 -0.96 -2.26 -18.66
N PRO A 113 -0.40 -3.34 -19.23
CA PRO A 113 -1.20 -4.29 -20.02
C PRO A 113 -2.36 -4.92 -19.24
N ALA A 114 -2.12 -5.26 -17.96
CA ALA A 114 -3.15 -5.83 -17.09
C ALA A 114 -4.26 -4.81 -16.76
N VAL A 115 -3.89 -3.54 -16.50
CA VAL A 115 -4.85 -2.45 -16.31
C VAL A 115 -5.63 -2.15 -17.57
N SER A 116 -4.97 -2.07 -18.73
CA SER A 116 -5.66 -1.91 -20.02
C SER A 116 -6.65 -3.05 -20.30
N ASN A 117 -6.31 -4.28 -19.91
CA ASN A 117 -7.21 -5.43 -20.03
C ASN A 117 -8.44 -5.29 -19.11
N ALA A 118 -8.25 -4.84 -17.86
CA ALA A 118 -9.36 -4.56 -16.93
C ALA A 118 -10.32 -3.52 -17.52
N VAL A 119 -9.78 -2.38 -17.98
CA VAL A 119 -10.58 -1.29 -18.57
C VAL A 119 -11.35 -1.75 -19.83
N ARG A 120 -10.72 -2.51 -20.73
CA ARG A 120 -11.42 -3.10 -21.90
C ARG A 120 -12.49 -4.12 -21.53
N SER A 121 -12.44 -4.66 -20.33
CA SER A 121 -13.45 -5.56 -19.77
C SER A 121 -14.52 -4.81 -18.94
N ASP A 122 -14.63 -3.50 -19.11
CA ASP A 122 -15.55 -2.60 -18.38
C ASP A 122 -15.35 -2.62 -16.85
N ILE A 123 -14.13 -2.94 -16.40
CA ILE A 123 -13.75 -2.90 -14.98
C ILE A 123 -12.94 -1.63 -14.70
N PRO A 124 -13.52 -0.61 -14.06
CA PRO A 124 -12.84 0.62 -13.75
C PRO A 124 -11.70 0.39 -12.72
N VAL A 125 -10.60 1.13 -12.91
CA VAL A 125 -9.41 1.02 -12.06
C VAL A 125 -9.08 2.38 -11.41
N VAL A 126 -8.96 2.39 -10.09
CA VAL A 126 -8.34 3.48 -9.33
C VAL A 126 -6.92 3.08 -8.97
N ILE A 127 -5.96 3.92 -9.29
CA ILE A 127 -4.57 3.75 -8.90
C ILE A 127 -4.33 4.42 -7.54
N ILE A 128 -3.60 3.76 -6.65
CA ILE A 128 -3.21 4.31 -5.34
C ILE A 128 -1.69 4.22 -5.13
N ASP A 129 -1.14 5.00 -4.20
CA ASP A 129 0.25 5.00 -3.75
C ASP A 129 1.28 5.36 -4.84
N SER A 130 1.36 4.57 -5.87
CA SER A 130 2.37 4.67 -6.92
C SER A 130 1.71 4.82 -8.28
N ASP A 131 2.18 5.76 -9.08
CA ASP A 131 1.58 6.07 -10.37
C ASP A 131 1.78 4.94 -11.38
N LEU A 132 0.91 4.88 -12.38
CA LEU A 132 0.99 4.00 -13.52
C LEU A 132 1.10 4.86 -14.79
N GLN A 133 2.02 4.54 -15.69
CA GLN A 133 2.12 5.24 -16.96
C GLN A 133 0.85 5.04 -17.81
N GLY A 134 0.38 6.13 -18.45
CA GLY A 134 -0.87 6.15 -19.20
C GLY A 134 -2.00 6.84 -18.43
N ASP A 135 -3.19 6.87 -19.03
CA ASP A 135 -4.34 7.65 -18.56
C ASP A 135 -5.65 6.84 -18.53
N GLU A 136 -5.56 5.52 -18.67
CA GLU A 136 -6.73 4.63 -18.73
C GLU A 136 -7.44 4.47 -17.38
N HIS A 137 -6.74 4.67 -16.26
CA HIS A 137 -7.35 4.63 -14.92
C HIS A 137 -8.22 5.87 -14.65
N ILE A 138 -9.24 5.71 -13.81
CA ILE A 138 -10.22 6.78 -13.55
C ILE A 138 -9.72 7.84 -12.58
N SER A 139 -8.86 7.47 -11.62
CA SER A 139 -8.29 8.36 -10.61
C SER A 139 -6.97 7.83 -10.07
N PHE A 140 -6.11 8.73 -9.60
CA PHE A 140 -4.88 8.43 -8.87
C PHE A 140 -4.96 9.04 -7.46
N VAL A 141 -5.00 8.21 -6.42
CA VAL A 141 -5.13 8.60 -5.01
C VAL A 141 -3.83 8.30 -4.28
N ALA A 142 -3.02 9.31 -4.01
CA ALA A 142 -1.69 9.12 -3.44
C ALA A 142 -1.15 10.38 -2.76
N THR A 143 -0.08 10.22 -2.02
CA THR A 143 0.81 11.29 -1.57
C THR A 143 1.45 12.01 -2.75
N ASP A 144 1.69 13.32 -2.64
CA ASP A 144 2.62 14.00 -3.52
C ASP A 144 4.07 13.58 -3.18
N ASN A 145 4.49 12.50 -3.86
CA ASN A 145 5.78 11.86 -3.60
C ASN A 145 6.98 12.75 -3.91
N TYR A 146 6.88 13.61 -4.94
CA TYR A 146 7.94 14.56 -5.27
C TYR A 146 8.10 15.61 -4.16
N LYS A 147 6.99 16.17 -3.68
CA LYS A 147 6.95 17.08 -2.54
C LYS A 147 7.50 16.42 -1.27
N GLY A 148 7.17 15.14 -1.04
CA GLY A 148 7.73 14.37 0.07
C GLY A 148 9.26 14.30 0.03
N GLY A 149 9.82 14.04 -1.15
CA GLY A 149 11.27 14.12 -1.38
C GLY A 149 11.85 15.49 -1.13
N GLN A 150 11.18 16.56 -1.62
CA GLN A 150 11.61 17.93 -1.35
C GLN A 150 11.60 18.28 0.15
N LEU A 151 10.61 17.84 0.91
CA LEU A 151 10.58 18.03 2.37
C LEU A 151 11.78 17.37 3.05
N ALA A 152 12.12 16.13 2.66
CA ALA A 152 13.31 15.46 3.14
C ALA A 152 14.60 16.21 2.77
N GLY A 153 14.71 16.71 1.52
CA GLY A 153 15.88 17.47 1.06
C GLY A 153 16.06 18.78 1.82
N LYS A 154 14.98 19.54 2.04
CA LYS A 154 15.00 20.77 2.85
C LYS A 154 15.44 20.51 4.29
N GLU A 155 14.91 19.46 4.91
CA GLU A 155 15.29 19.10 6.27
C GLU A 155 16.74 18.63 6.35
N MET A 156 17.22 17.83 5.38
CA MET A 156 18.63 17.44 5.28
C MET A 156 19.54 18.67 5.19
N ALA A 157 19.22 19.61 4.31
CA ALA A 157 19.99 20.85 4.14
C ALA A 157 20.00 21.68 5.43
N ARG A 158 18.87 21.76 6.14
CA ARG A 158 18.75 22.43 7.44
C ARG A 158 19.63 21.76 8.50
N LEU A 159 19.56 20.45 8.62
CA LEU A 159 20.33 19.66 9.61
C LEU A 159 21.84 19.75 9.39
N LEU A 160 22.25 19.85 8.13
CA LEU A 160 23.66 19.99 7.72
C LEU A 160 24.14 21.44 7.63
N ASN A 161 23.29 22.44 7.93
CA ASN A 161 23.61 23.86 7.73
C ASN A 161 24.11 24.15 6.30
N GLY A 162 23.53 23.48 5.31
CA GLY A 162 23.82 23.66 3.88
C GLY A 162 25.17 23.10 3.41
N LYS A 163 25.89 22.30 4.22
CA LYS A 163 27.22 21.77 3.86
C LYS A 163 27.41 20.35 4.42
N GLY A 164 27.91 19.46 3.57
CA GLY A 164 28.24 18.08 3.98
C GLY A 164 28.25 17.09 2.84
N ARG A 165 28.46 15.84 3.17
CA ARG A 165 28.51 14.68 2.24
C ARG A 165 27.38 13.75 2.58
N ILE A 166 26.57 13.38 1.58
CA ILE A 166 25.39 12.53 1.82
C ILE A 166 25.35 11.36 0.86
N VAL A 167 24.61 10.33 1.27
CA VAL A 167 24.25 9.19 0.42
C VAL A 167 22.73 9.03 0.36
N VAL A 168 22.27 8.47 -0.76
CA VAL A 168 20.89 8.04 -0.96
C VAL A 168 20.90 6.54 -1.21
N LEU A 169 20.20 5.78 -0.38
CA LEU A 169 19.91 4.37 -0.68
C LEU A 169 18.54 4.34 -1.38
N ARG A 170 18.54 4.07 -2.68
CA ARG A 170 17.31 4.00 -3.48
C ARG A 170 16.53 2.73 -3.17
N TYR A 171 15.26 2.69 -3.57
CA TYR A 171 14.41 1.53 -3.32
C TYR A 171 14.58 0.44 -4.40
N GLN A 172 13.91 0.56 -5.52
CA GLN A 172 14.00 -0.34 -6.69
C GLN A 172 13.52 0.36 -7.95
N GLU A 173 13.95 -0.11 -9.09
CA GLU A 173 13.50 0.41 -10.39
C GLU A 173 12.03 0.06 -10.66
N GLY A 174 11.34 0.93 -11.41
CA GLY A 174 9.92 0.77 -11.77
C GLY A 174 8.93 1.28 -10.72
N SER A 175 9.35 1.55 -9.47
CA SER A 175 8.47 2.13 -8.47
C SER A 175 8.37 3.66 -8.63
N ALA A 176 7.29 4.15 -9.24
CA ALA A 176 7.08 5.57 -9.50
C ALA A 176 7.09 6.42 -8.22
N SER A 177 6.47 5.93 -7.12
CA SER A 177 6.41 6.66 -5.86
C SER A 177 7.80 6.97 -5.30
N THR A 178 8.66 5.96 -5.17
CA THR A 178 10.01 6.13 -4.62
C THR A 178 10.94 6.86 -5.57
N THR A 179 10.84 6.63 -6.88
CA THR A 179 11.57 7.41 -7.90
C THR A 179 11.26 8.91 -7.78
N ASN A 180 10.00 9.29 -7.57
CA ASN A 180 9.61 10.68 -7.37
C ASN A 180 10.13 11.26 -6.04
N ARG A 181 10.13 10.46 -4.95
CA ARG A 181 10.74 10.87 -3.66
C ARG A 181 12.25 11.14 -3.81
N GLU A 182 12.95 10.20 -4.45
CA GLU A 182 14.38 10.31 -4.72
C GLU A 182 14.69 11.54 -5.60
N LYS A 183 13.90 11.73 -6.66
CA LYS A 183 14.04 12.91 -7.54
C LYS A 183 13.79 14.22 -6.78
N GLY A 184 12.69 14.30 -6.03
CA GLY A 184 12.36 15.50 -5.24
C GLY A 184 13.45 15.83 -4.21
N PHE A 185 14.01 14.81 -3.55
CA PHE A 185 15.13 14.96 -2.62
C PHE A 185 16.39 15.49 -3.33
N LEU A 186 16.80 14.85 -4.41
CA LEU A 186 18.02 15.23 -5.15
C LEU A 186 17.90 16.62 -5.78
N ASP A 187 16.74 16.96 -6.36
CA ASP A 187 16.49 18.29 -6.92
C ASP A 187 16.53 19.38 -5.85
N GLU A 188 16.07 19.10 -4.63
CA GLU A 188 16.19 20.05 -3.52
C GLU A 188 17.64 20.17 -3.04
N ILE A 189 18.36 19.07 -2.88
CA ILE A 189 19.77 19.05 -2.49
C ILE A 189 20.64 19.81 -3.50
N ALA A 190 20.34 19.72 -4.80
CA ALA A 190 21.06 20.45 -5.84
C ALA A 190 21.01 21.99 -5.69
N ARG A 191 20.03 22.52 -4.92
CA ARG A 191 19.95 23.96 -4.58
C ARG A 191 20.93 24.37 -3.46
N HIS A 192 21.60 23.40 -2.83
CA HIS A 192 22.54 23.59 -1.76
C HIS A 192 23.96 23.18 -2.17
N PRO A 193 24.72 24.01 -2.88
CA PRO A 193 26.00 23.63 -3.51
C PRO A 193 27.09 23.20 -2.50
N GLY A 194 26.92 23.49 -1.22
CA GLY A 194 27.78 22.99 -0.15
C GLY A 194 27.52 21.53 0.24
N ILE A 195 26.41 20.92 -0.23
CA ILE A 195 26.10 19.52 0.03
C ILE A 195 26.48 18.68 -1.19
N ARG A 196 27.33 17.68 -0.97
CA ARG A 196 27.77 16.75 -2.03
C ARG A 196 27.10 15.39 -1.87
N VAL A 197 26.40 14.94 -2.90
CA VAL A 197 25.91 13.56 -3.00
C VAL A 197 27.08 12.67 -3.43
N VAL A 198 27.53 11.76 -2.55
CA VAL A 198 28.66 10.88 -2.81
C VAL A 198 28.24 9.50 -3.34
N SER A 199 26.99 9.12 -3.12
CA SER A 199 26.36 7.95 -3.74
C SER A 199 24.83 8.12 -3.79
N ALA A 200 24.24 7.84 -4.97
CA ALA A 200 22.79 7.82 -5.21
C ALA A 200 22.44 6.79 -6.30
N ASN A 201 23.23 5.73 -6.45
CA ASN A 201 23.05 4.70 -7.46
C ASN A 201 22.94 3.28 -6.88
N GLN A 202 22.82 3.16 -5.56
CA GLN A 202 22.65 1.88 -4.89
C GLN A 202 21.17 1.65 -4.58
N TYR A 203 20.66 0.46 -4.92
CA TYR A 203 19.30 0.04 -4.67
C TYR A 203 19.23 -0.92 -3.50
N GLY A 204 18.31 -0.65 -2.58
CA GLY A 204 18.07 -1.48 -1.38
C GLY A 204 17.24 -2.73 -1.67
N GLY A 205 16.43 -2.69 -2.76
CA GLY A 205 15.46 -3.76 -3.03
C GLY A 205 14.21 -3.66 -2.15
N ALA A 206 13.30 -4.60 -2.34
CA ALA A 206 11.94 -4.53 -1.80
C ALA A 206 11.79 -4.93 -0.33
N THR A 207 12.79 -5.58 0.27
CA THR A 207 12.69 -6.11 1.62
C THR A 207 13.66 -5.44 2.58
N THR A 208 13.31 -5.43 3.88
CA THR A 208 14.24 -4.96 4.92
C THR A 208 15.57 -5.70 4.88
N GLU A 209 15.56 -7.00 4.56
CA GLU A 209 16.79 -7.79 4.52
C GLU A 209 17.68 -7.41 3.33
N SER A 210 17.12 -7.27 2.13
CA SER A 210 17.87 -6.80 0.96
C SER A 210 18.41 -5.39 1.19
N ALA A 211 17.62 -4.50 1.77
CA ALA A 211 18.00 -3.14 2.12
C ALA A 211 19.11 -3.11 3.19
N TYR A 212 19.04 -3.99 4.18
CA TYR A 212 20.11 -4.16 5.18
C TYR A 212 21.46 -4.50 4.51
N ARG A 213 21.48 -5.53 3.68
CA ARG A 213 22.71 -5.96 2.94
C ARG A 213 23.22 -4.85 2.01
N ALA A 214 22.32 -4.19 1.29
CA ALA A 214 22.70 -3.05 0.43
C ALA A 214 23.27 -1.89 1.26
N SER A 215 22.72 -1.64 2.44
CA SER A 215 23.22 -0.63 3.37
C SER A 215 24.62 -0.95 3.88
N GLU A 216 24.88 -2.21 4.28
CA GLU A 216 26.23 -2.64 4.68
C GLU A 216 27.24 -2.43 3.55
N ASN A 217 26.89 -2.82 2.32
CA ASN A 217 27.75 -2.64 1.14
C ASN A 217 27.98 -1.16 0.83
N LEU A 218 26.95 -0.31 0.92
CA LEU A 218 27.05 1.14 0.70
C LEU A 218 27.95 1.81 1.76
N LEU A 219 27.81 1.40 3.03
CA LEU A 219 28.51 2.02 4.15
C LEU A 219 29.95 1.52 4.29
N ALA A 220 30.27 0.30 3.85
CA ALA A 220 31.58 -0.33 4.04
C ALA A 220 32.76 0.54 3.56
N PRO A 221 32.77 1.06 2.30
CA PRO A 221 33.87 1.92 1.82
C PRO A 221 33.92 3.30 2.45
N LEU A 222 32.86 3.70 3.17
CA LEU A 222 32.72 5.00 3.82
C LEU A 222 33.17 4.95 5.31
N LYS A 223 33.46 3.77 5.85
CA LYS A 223 33.94 3.62 7.22
C LYS A 223 35.42 3.93 7.30
N LYS A 224 35.79 4.94 8.10
CA LYS A 224 37.17 5.35 8.35
C LYS A 224 37.38 5.61 9.85
N GLY A 225 38.30 4.89 10.47
CA GLY A 225 38.64 5.10 11.89
C GLY A 225 37.44 4.96 12.84
N GLY A 226 36.52 4.04 12.57
CA GLY A 226 35.34 3.81 13.40
C GLY A 226 34.20 4.83 13.20
N LYS A 227 34.29 5.72 12.21
CA LYS A 227 33.27 6.72 11.85
C LYS A 227 32.90 6.59 10.38
N LEU A 228 31.77 7.19 9.99
CA LEU A 228 31.42 7.33 8.59
C LEU A 228 31.99 8.62 8.00
N ASP A 229 32.59 8.55 6.82
CA ASP A 229 33.07 9.69 6.04
C ASP A 229 31.93 10.29 5.19
N ILE A 230 30.77 10.45 5.82
CA ILE A 230 29.57 11.15 5.34
C ILE A 230 28.87 11.82 6.51
N ASP A 231 28.00 12.79 6.20
CA ASP A 231 27.28 13.59 7.19
C ASP A 231 25.78 13.27 7.20
N GLY A 232 25.24 12.69 6.11
CA GLY A 232 23.82 12.39 6.02
C GLY A 232 23.44 11.21 5.12
N ILE A 233 22.26 10.64 5.39
CA ILE A 233 21.68 9.51 4.70
C ILE A 233 20.20 9.80 4.42
N PHE A 234 19.73 9.46 3.22
CA PHE A 234 18.31 9.47 2.88
C PHE A 234 17.87 8.10 2.35
N CYS A 235 16.70 7.62 2.84
CA CYS A 235 16.04 6.40 2.39
C CYS A 235 14.57 6.70 2.07
N PRO A 236 14.03 6.28 0.91
CA PRO A 236 12.75 6.77 0.38
C PRO A 236 11.50 5.98 0.78
N ASN A 237 11.60 4.89 1.58
CA ASN A 237 10.46 4.10 2.04
C ASN A 237 10.76 3.29 3.31
N GLU A 238 9.74 2.59 3.85
CA GLU A 238 9.82 1.83 5.11
C GLU A 238 10.98 0.81 5.09
N SER A 239 11.06 -0.07 4.06
CA SER A 239 12.04 -1.15 4.03
C SER A 239 13.48 -0.65 3.92
N THR A 240 13.75 0.35 3.09
CA THR A 240 15.09 0.94 2.96
C THR A 240 15.49 1.71 4.21
N THR A 241 14.55 2.44 4.82
CA THR A 241 14.79 3.16 6.09
C THR A 241 15.12 2.18 7.22
N PHE A 242 14.35 1.10 7.36
CA PHE A 242 14.58 0.14 8.43
C PHE A 242 15.82 -0.73 8.19
N GLY A 243 16.10 -1.12 6.95
CA GLY A 243 17.32 -1.84 6.59
C GLY A 243 18.59 -1.03 6.88
N MET A 244 18.60 0.26 6.51
CA MET A 244 19.68 1.20 6.81
C MET A 244 19.86 1.42 8.31
N LEU A 245 18.75 1.63 9.03
CA LEU A 245 18.78 1.78 10.50
C LEU A 245 19.46 0.58 11.16
N ARG A 246 19.09 -0.65 10.80
CA ARG A 246 19.70 -1.86 11.33
C ARG A 246 21.20 -1.93 11.05
N ALA A 247 21.62 -1.64 9.81
CA ALA A 247 23.05 -1.63 9.45
C ALA A 247 23.85 -0.61 10.27
N LEU A 248 23.24 0.54 10.57
CA LEU A 248 23.84 1.56 11.44
C LEU A 248 23.90 1.10 12.91
N GLN A 249 22.83 0.47 13.42
CA GLN A 249 22.77 -0.05 14.80
C GLN A 249 23.80 -1.16 15.01
N ASP A 250 23.86 -2.16 14.13
CA ASP A 250 24.79 -3.28 14.21
C ASP A 250 26.25 -2.82 14.13
N SER A 251 26.52 -1.75 13.38
CA SER A 251 27.83 -1.09 13.29
C SER A 251 28.12 -0.12 14.44
N LYS A 252 27.17 0.10 15.36
CA LYS A 252 27.23 1.13 16.44
C LYS A 252 27.44 2.56 15.92
N LEU A 253 26.86 2.86 14.75
CA LEU A 253 26.94 4.15 14.07
C LEU A 253 25.59 4.87 13.99
N ALA A 254 24.52 4.29 14.53
CA ALA A 254 23.22 4.97 14.63
C ALA A 254 23.33 6.27 15.43
N GLY A 255 22.71 7.35 14.92
CA GLY A 255 22.77 8.69 15.52
C GLY A 255 24.10 9.45 15.31
N THR A 256 25.10 8.87 14.62
CA THR A 256 26.37 9.56 14.36
C THR A 256 26.39 10.41 13.10
N VAL A 257 25.42 10.20 12.21
CA VAL A 257 25.17 10.97 10.97
C VAL A 257 23.71 11.38 10.92
N ARG A 258 23.39 12.41 10.14
CA ARG A 258 21.98 12.82 9.94
C ARG A 258 21.27 11.79 9.11
N PHE A 259 20.14 11.29 9.62
CA PHE A 259 19.39 10.26 8.92
C PHE A 259 17.93 10.68 8.75
N ILE A 260 17.49 10.78 7.49
CA ILE A 260 16.10 11.03 7.12
C ILE A 260 15.56 9.82 6.40
N GLY A 261 14.47 9.27 6.94
CA GLY A 261 13.76 8.14 6.37
C GLY A 261 12.38 8.54 5.85
N PHE A 262 11.66 7.55 5.35
CA PHE A 262 10.29 7.68 4.87
C PHE A 262 9.42 6.58 5.47
N ASP A 263 8.13 6.88 5.66
CA ASP A 263 7.14 6.03 6.32
C ASP A 263 7.40 5.82 7.83
N SER A 264 6.54 5.05 8.46
CA SER A 264 6.65 4.72 9.88
C SER A 264 6.40 3.24 10.13
N SER A 265 7.06 2.74 11.16
CA SER A 265 6.76 1.49 11.84
C SER A 265 7.11 1.68 13.31
N GLU A 266 6.69 0.77 14.17
CA GLU A 266 7.02 0.87 15.60
C GLU A 266 8.52 1.08 15.84
N LYS A 267 9.37 0.34 15.10
CA LYS A 267 10.83 0.43 15.21
C LYS A 267 11.39 1.76 14.72
N LEU A 268 10.85 2.31 13.63
CA LEU A 268 11.27 3.61 13.12
C LEU A 268 10.85 4.75 14.06
N VAL A 269 9.66 4.66 14.67
CA VAL A 269 9.20 5.62 15.68
C VAL A 269 10.08 5.57 16.95
N GLN A 270 10.46 4.38 17.41
CA GLN A 270 11.40 4.19 18.51
C GLN A 270 12.76 4.84 18.20
N ALA A 271 13.30 4.60 17.00
CA ALA A 271 14.59 5.15 16.56
C ALA A 271 14.55 6.69 16.42
N LEU A 272 13.43 7.25 15.92
CA LEU A 272 13.21 8.69 15.89
C LEU A 272 13.23 9.29 17.32
N SER A 273 12.54 8.64 18.24
CA SER A 273 12.52 9.06 19.65
C SER A 273 13.90 8.98 20.30
N ALA A 274 14.66 7.93 20.00
CA ALA A 274 16.03 7.73 20.51
C ALA A 274 17.08 8.66 19.85
N GLY A 275 16.74 9.32 18.73
CA GLY A 275 17.67 10.19 18.00
C GLY A 275 18.62 9.44 17.07
N GLU A 276 18.29 8.20 16.73
CA GLU A 276 18.99 7.40 15.72
C GLU A 276 18.55 7.77 14.30
N ILE A 277 17.36 8.33 14.18
CA ILE A 277 16.79 8.98 12.99
C ILE A 277 16.47 10.42 13.35
N ASP A 278 16.77 11.38 12.49
CA ASP A 278 16.47 12.81 12.72
C ASP A 278 15.06 13.19 12.30
N ALA A 279 14.57 12.62 11.19
CA ALA A 279 13.23 12.87 10.68
C ALA A 279 12.68 11.67 9.86
N LEU A 280 11.36 11.56 9.85
CA LEU A 280 10.60 10.67 8.97
C LEU A 280 9.63 11.50 8.14
N VAL A 281 9.54 11.24 6.85
CA VAL A 281 8.50 11.79 5.99
C VAL A 281 7.36 10.79 5.93
N LEU A 282 6.20 11.18 6.43
CA LEU A 282 5.04 10.31 6.53
C LEU A 282 4.01 10.59 5.45
N GLN A 283 3.41 9.53 4.98
CA GLN A 283 2.20 9.50 4.18
C GLN A 283 0.98 9.27 5.10
N ASP A 284 -0.22 9.28 4.52
CA ASP A 284 -1.43 8.80 5.17
C ASP A 284 -1.97 7.57 4.42
N PRO A 285 -1.41 6.37 4.68
CA PRO A 285 -1.82 5.14 4.00
C PRO A 285 -3.25 4.72 4.34
N PHE A 286 -3.74 5.01 5.55
CA PHE A 286 -5.13 4.74 5.92
C PHE A 286 -6.10 5.53 5.04
N LYS A 287 -5.88 6.85 4.92
CA LYS A 287 -6.66 7.74 4.05
C LYS A 287 -6.55 7.32 2.59
N MET A 288 -5.39 6.84 2.16
CA MET A 288 -5.16 6.35 0.79
C MET A 288 -6.03 5.15 0.46
N GLY A 289 -6.05 4.13 1.30
CA GLY A 289 -6.92 2.96 1.13
C GLY A 289 -8.41 3.32 1.20
N TYR A 290 -8.79 4.17 2.16
CA TYR A 290 -10.16 4.65 2.32
C TYR A 290 -10.65 5.43 1.08
N LEU A 291 -9.90 6.43 0.64
CA LEU A 291 -10.27 7.26 -0.50
C LEU A 291 -10.19 6.50 -1.82
N GLY A 292 -9.23 5.56 -1.98
CA GLY A 292 -9.15 4.71 -3.16
C GLY A 292 -10.45 3.94 -3.39
N VAL A 293 -10.95 3.28 -2.35
CA VAL A 293 -12.23 2.55 -2.42
C VAL A 293 -13.42 3.50 -2.58
N LYS A 294 -13.47 4.60 -1.81
CA LYS A 294 -14.57 5.60 -1.91
C LYS A 294 -14.66 6.21 -3.31
N THR A 295 -13.54 6.59 -3.89
CA THR A 295 -13.47 7.15 -5.26
C THR A 295 -14.03 6.15 -6.28
N LEU A 296 -13.65 4.87 -6.17
CA LEU A 296 -14.17 3.84 -7.06
C LEU A 296 -15.68 3.62 -6.89
N VAL A 297 -16.18 3.60 -5.65
CA VAL A 297 -17.62 3.47 -5.36
C VAL A 297 -18.41 4.68 -5.89
N ASP A 298 -17.88 5.89 -5.76
CA ASP A 298 -18.52 7.09 -6.29
C ASP A 298 -18.61 7.02 -7.81
N HIS A 299 -17.57 6.57 -8.51
CA HIS A 299 -17.59 6.34 -9.95
C HIS A 299 -18.62 5.27 -10.35
N LEU A 300 -18.66 4.12 -9.66
CA LEU A 300 -19.62 3.04 -9.92
C LEU A 300 -21.10 3.48 -9.69
N ASN A 301 -21.32 4.50 -8.88
CA ASN A 301 -22.61 5.13 -8.67
C ASN A 301 -22.90 6.28 -9.67
N GLY A 302 -22.08 6.45 -10.72
CA GLY A 302 -22.26 7.44 -11.77
C GLY A 302 -21.85 8.87 -11.39
N LYS A 303 -21.07 9.04 -10.31
CA LYS A 303 -20.56 10.37 -9.94
C LYS A 303 -19.26 10.67 -10.69
N GLU A 304 -19.06 11.93 -11.03
CA GLU A 304 -17.77 12.42 -11.49
C GLU A 304 -16.74 12.35 -10.35
N VAL A 305 -15.53 11.86 -10.64
CA VAL A 305 -14.46 11.75 -9.66
C VAL A 305 -13.20 12.50 -10.14
N PRO A 306 -12.42 13.09 -9.21
CA PRO A 306 -11.21 13.82 -9.59
C PRO A 306 -10.16 12.86 -10.14
N ARG A 307 -9.43 13.29 -11.18
CA ARG A 307 -8.31 12.51 -11.78
C ARG A 307 -7.16 12.28 -10.79
N ARG A 308 -6.97 13.17 -9.82
CA ARG A 308 -5.95 13.06 -8.79
C ARG A 308 -6.48 13.51 -7.43
N VAL A 309 -6.17 12.73 -6.40
CA VAL A 309 -6.47 13.02 -5.00
C VAL A 309 -5.17 12.96 -4.19
N ASP A 310 -4.76 14.09 -3.61
CA ASP A 310 -3.61 14.13 -2.70
C ASP A 310 -4.02 13.72 -1.28
N THR A 311 -3.37 12.71 -0.75
CA THR A 311 -3.62 12.23 0.62
C THR A 311 -2.82 12.97 1.68
N GLY A 312 -1.89 13.85 1.25
CA GLY A 312 -1.03 14.64 2.12
C GLY A 312 0.33 13.99 2.38
N VAL A 313 1.25 14.81 2.89
CA VAL A 313 2.61 14.42 3.30
C VAL A 313 3.07 15.27 4.46
N THR A 314 3.69 14.66 5.48
CA THR A 314 4.07 15.32 6.72
C THR A 314 5.51 14.98 7.11
N LEU A 315 6.33 15.99 7.40
CA LEU A 315 7.65 15.81 8.01
C LEU A 315 7.50 15.67 9.52
N VAL A 316 7.99 14.58 10.06
CA VAL A 316 7.96 14.28 11.48
C VAL A 316 9.36 14.23 12.06
N THR A 317 9.54 14.94 13.16
CA THR A 317 10.79 15.03 13.92
C THR A 317 10.48 14.78 15.40
N ARG A 318 11.51 14.69 16.24
CA ARG A 318 11.30 14.57 17.70
C ARG A 318 10.50 15.74 18.30
N GLN A 319 10.57 16.94 17.69
CA GLN A 319 9.90 18.12 18.21
C GLN A 319 8.38 18.08 18.01
N ASN A 320 7.89 17.47 16.92
CA ASN A 320 6.46 17.46 16.60
C ASN A 320 5.80 16.09 16.72
N MET A 321 6.57 15.01 16.92
CA MET A 321 6.04 13.64 16.94
C MET A 321 4.96 13.38 18.00
N GLN A 322 4.87 14.22 19.04
CA GLN A 322 3.88 14.09 20.11
C GLN A 322 2.57 14.86 19.83
N GLN A 323 2.48 15.60 18.73
CA GLN A 323 1.25 16.28 18.35
C GLN A 323 0.15 15.27 18.03
N PRO A 324 -1.11 15.49 18.45
CA PRO A 324 -2.20 14.50 18.29
C PRO A 324 -2.41 14.03 16.86
N GLU A 325 -2.38 14.93 15.89
CA GLU A 325 -2.52 14.65 14.47
C GLU A 325 -1.35 13.81 13.92
N ILE A 326 -0.15 14.01 14.43
CA ILE A 326 1.04 13.22 14.07
C ILE A 326 0.96 11.83 14.69
N GLN A 327 0.50 11.72 15.94
CA GLN A 327 0.34 10.43 16.60
C GLN A 327 -0.65 9.52 15.86
N GLN A 328 -1.70 10.07 15.25
CA GLN A 328 -2.64 9.31 14.42
C GLN A 328 -1.96 8.72 13.17
N LEU A 329 -0.99 9.43 12.57
CA LEU A 329 -0.19 8.93 11.44
C LEU A 329 0.85 7.90 11.89
N LEU A 330 1.49 8.12 13.04
CA LEU A 330 2.55 7.24 13.57
C LEU A 330 2.01 5.92 14.13
N LYS A 331 0.80 5.96 14.71
CA LYS A 331 0.16 4.81 15.40
C LYS A 331 -1.34 4.77 15.09
N PRO A 332 -1.73 4.50 13.83
CA PRO A 332 -3.14 4.34 13.50
C PRO A 332 -3.74 3.14 14.27
N ASP A 333 -4.98 3.28 14.73
CA ASP A 333 -5.71 2.17 15.36
C ASP A 333 -6.19 1.17 14.29
N LEU A 334 -5.29 0.25 13.91
CA LEU A 334 -5.57 -0.76 12.90
C LEU A 334 -6.46 -1.88 13.44
N ASP A 335 -6.41 -2.15 14.74
CA ASP A 335 -7.13 -3.25 15.38
C ASP A 335 -8.66 -3.07 15.29
N GLN A 336 -9.12 -1.84 15.25
CA GLN A 336 -10.53 -1.51 15.04
C GLN A 336 -11.06 -2.03 13.69
N TRP A 337 -10.18 -2.17 12.70
CA TRP A 337 -10.60 -2.49 11.33
C TRP A 337 -10.20 -3.89 10.88
N LEU A 338 -9.07 -4.41 11.38
CA LEU A 338 -8.48 -5.66 10.88
C LEU A 338 -8.72 -6.88 11.78
N LYS A 339 -9.47 -6.71 12.89
CA LYS A 339 -9.92 -7.79 13.77
C LYS A 339 -11.32 -8.25 13.44
#